data_e749a587d887174a9879c324736d9354
#
_entry.id   e749a587d887174a9879c324736d9354
#
_cell.length_a   1.000
_cell.length_b   1.000
_cell.length_c   1.000
_cell.angle_alpha   90.00
_cell.angle_beta   90.00
_cell.angle_gamma   90.00
#
_symmetry.space_group_name_H-M   'P 1'
#
loop_
_entity.id
_entity.type
_entity.pdbx_description
1 polymer ?
#
loop_
_entity_poly.entity_id
_entity_poly.type
_entity_poly.pdbx_seq_one_letter_code
_entity_poly.pdbx_strand_id
1 'polypeptide(L)'
;MKKIILLAVALVMTLSVSAQHSTGSISLIPKVGINLANLAGDISDNSIKVGLVAGADVMYQLSPLVGLSGGLYYSVQGCEGSGDSKLSIDELNIPLLANFYVADNFALKIGLQPGIIVSATNKFDKNSIDVKSNMQTIELCVPIGASYEYEDFVFDARYNLGISKVNKNSGSQRNSVIQITVGYKFDL
;
A
#
# COMPACT_ATOMS: atom_id res chain seq x y z
N MET A 1 4.23 -2.49 27.74
CA MET A 1 3.73 -2.40 26.36
C MET A 1 2.22 -2.07 26.32
N LYS A 2 1.31 -2.82 26.97
CA LYS A 2 -0.14 -2.54 26.98
C LYS A 2 -0.49 -1.13 27.50
N LYS A 3 0.20 -0.63 28.53
CA LYS A 3 -0.03 0.72 29.10
C LYS A 3 0.40 1.85 28.19
N ILE A 4 1.43 1.65 27.33
CA ILE A 4 1.89 2.64 26.35
C ILE A 4 0.90 2.74 25.20
N ILE A 5 0.33 1.61 24.77
CA ILE A 5 -0.71 1.57 23.74
C ILE A 5 -1.99 2.26 24.24
N LEU A 6 -2.39 2.02 25.49
CA LEU A 6 -3.55 2.69 26.08
C LEU A 6 -3.33 4.20 26.22
N LEU A 7 -2.11 4.62 26.59
CA LEU A 7 -1.77 6.05 26.69
C LEU A 7 -1.76 6.72 25.32
N ALA A 8 -1.25 6.03 24.27
CA ALA A 8 -1.28 6.52 22.89
C ALA A 8 -2.72 6.65 22.36
N VAL A 9 -3.59 5.67 22.65
CA VAL A 9 -5.01 5.71 22.29
C VAL A 9 -5.74 6.83 23.04
N ALA A 10 -5.46 7.02 24.35
CA ALA A 10 -6.04 8.11 25.12
C ALA A 10 -5.57 9.49 24.65
N LEU A 11 -4.31 9.64 24.22
CA LEU A 11 -3.77 10.88 23.67
C LEU A 11 -4.42 11.25 22.34
N VAL A 12 -4.71 10.26 21.50
CA VAL A 12 -5.42 10.45 20.22
C VAL A 12 -6.87 10.92 20.43
N MET A 13 -7.53 10.50 21.51
CA MET A 13 -8.91 10.88 21.80
C MET A 13 -9.06 12.31 22.36
N THR A 14 -7.96 12.96 22.79
CA THR A 14 -7.99 14.32 23.32
C THR A 14 -7.76 15.42 22.29
N LEU A 15 -7.42 15.05 21.05
CA LEU A 15 -7.27 16.00 19.97
C LEU A 15 -8.66 16.48 19.53
N SER A 16 -8.99 17.73 19.81
CA SER A 16 -10.18 18.39 19.28
C SER A 16 -9.97 18.61 17.78
N VAL A 17 -10.48 17.70 16.98
CA VAL A 17 -10.42 17.77 15.52
C VAL A 17 -11.45 18.80 15.07
N SER A 18 -10.98 19.95 14.61
CA SER A 18 -11.80 20.88 13.84
C SER A 18 -12.01 20.22 12.46
N ALA A 19 -13.21 19.70 12.26
CA ALA A 19 -13.53 18.91 11.08
C ALA A 19 -13.52 19.78 9.82
N GLN A 20 -12.46 19.67 9.03
CA GLN A 20 -12.38 20.28 7.70
C GLN A 20 -13.03 19.40 6.62
N HIS A 21 -13.34 18.14 6.94
CA HIS A 21 -13.88 17.18 6.00
C HIS A 21 -15.41 17.15 6.08
N SER A 22 -16.06 17.62 5.02
CA SER A 22 -17.52 17.63 4.95
C SER A 22 -18.06 16.21 4.82
N THR A 23 -18.94 15.82 5.74
CA THR A 23 -19.61 14.52 5.67
C THR A 23 -20.40 14.38 4.37
N GLY A 24 -20.27 13.25 3.69
CA GLY A 24 -20.92 12.97 2.42
C GLY A 24 -20.14 13.44 1.19
N SER A 25 -18.99 14.13 1.36
CA SER A 25 -18.15 14.52 0.22
C SER A 25 -17.51 13.31 -0.44
N ILE A 26 -17.36 13.39 -1.76
CA ILE A 26 -16.64 12.44 -2.59
C ILE A 26 -15.44 13.18 -3.17
N SER A 27 -14.27 12.55 -3.11
CA SER A 27 -13.05 13.09 -3.70
C SER A 27 -12.38 12.05 -4.57
N LEU A 28 -11.80 12.48 -5.71
CA LEU A 28 -10.93 11.68 -6.56
C LEU A 28 -9.48 12.10 -6.31
N ILE A 29 -8.60 11.13 -6.06
CA ILE A 29 -7.21 11.39 -5.68
C ILE A 29 -6.28 10.55 -6.57
N PRO A 30 -5.89 11.05 -7.77
CA PRO A 30 -4.79 10.44 -8.52
C PRO A 30 -3.49 10.54 -7.73
N LYS A 31 -2.71 9.45 -7.75
CA LYS A 31 -1.47 9.29 -6.98
C LYS A 31 -0.38 8.64 -7.81
N VAL A 32 0.84 9.08 -7.59
CA VAL A 32 2.06 8.44 -8.11
C VAL A 32 3.07 8.30 -6.99
N GLY A 33 3.97 7.35 -7.10
CA GLY A 33 5.00 7.16 -6.08
C GLY A 33 5.90 5.98 -6.33
N ILE A 34 6.51 5.52 -5.25
CA ILE A 34 7.47 4.42 -5.25
C ILE A 34 7.06 3.34 -4.26
N ASN A 35 7.42 2.12 -4.61
CA ASN A 35 7.40 0.95 -3.75
C ASN A 35 8.82 0.58 -3.36
N LEU A 36 9.02 0.32 -2.08
CA LEU A 36 10.18 -0.37 -1.55
C LEU A 36 9.72 -1.79 -1.22
N ALA A 37 9.90 -2.69 -2.18
CA ALA A 37 9.33 -4.03 -2.13
C ALA A 37 10.40 -5.06 -1.74
N ASN A 38 9.98 -6.04 -0.93
CA ASN A 38 10.76 -7.21 -0.59
C ASN A 38 9.83 -8.42 -0.44
N LEU A 39 10.37 -9.63 -0.54
CA LEU A 39 9.67 -10.86 -0.22
C LEU A 39 10.08 -11.34 1.18
N ALA A 40 9.12 -11.38 2.10
CA ALA A 40 9.31 -11.96 3.42
C ALA A 40 9.03 -13.47 3.39
N GLY A 41 9.86 -14.27 4.09
CA GLY A 41 9.71 -15.74 4.19
C GLY A 41 11.06 -16.46 4.09
N ASP A 42 11.05 -17.70 3.60
CA ASP A 42 12.18 -18.64 3.64
C ASP A 42 13.37 -18.29 2.70
N ILE A 43 13.52 -17.04 2.27
CA ILE A 43 14.62 -16.58 1.42
C ILE A 43 15.57 -15.71 2.25
N SER A 44 16.79 -16.18 2.44
CA SER A 44 17.78 -15.54 3.34
C SER A 44 18.58 -14.38 2.73
N ASP A 45 18.56 -14.17 1.39
CA ASP A 45 19.42 -13.21 0.69
C ASP A 45 18.67 -12.28 -0.28
N ASN A 46 17.54 -11.74 0.16
CA ASN A 46 16.77 -10.78 -0.63
C ASN A 46 17.11 -9.34 -0.27
N SER A 47 17.29 -8.50 -1.28
CA SER A 47 17.42 -7.05 -1.14
C SER A 47 16.14 -6.34 -1.58
N ILE A 48 15.96 -5.14 -1.04
CA ILE A 48 14.82 -4.27 -1.37
C ILE A 48 14.91 -3.86 -2.84
N LYS A 49 13.81 -4.05 -3.57
CA LYS A 49 13.64 -3.55 -4.92
C LYS A 49 12.80 -2.27 -4.90
N VAL A 50 13.31 -1.25 -5.58
CA VAL A 50 12.54 -0.02 -5.82
C VAL A 50 11.69 -0.22 -7.08
N GLY A 51 10.38 0.01 -6.96
CA GLY A 51 9.42 -0.03 -8.06
C GLY A 51 8.58 1.23 -8.13
N LEU A 52 7.87 1.41 -9.23
CA LEU A 52 6.95 2.53 -9.41
C LEU A 52 5.52 2.09 -9.06
N VAL A 53 4.72 3.05 -8.62
CA VAL A 53 3.28 2.88 -8.40
C VAL A 53 2.53 4.11 -8.90
N ALA A 54 1.45 3.87 -9.63
CA ALA A 54 0.56 4.92 -10.09
C ALA A 54 -0.89 4.43 -10.09
N GLY A 55 -1.82 5.30 -9.75
CA GLY A 55 -3.24 4.97 -9.69
C GLY A 55 -4.10 6.11 -9.18
N ALA A 56 -5.28 5.79 -8.72
CA ALA A 56 -6.19 6.74 -8.12
C ALA A 56 -7.04 6.10 -7.02
N ASP A 57 -7.38 6.88 -5.99
CA ASP A 57 -8.38 6.54 -4.99
C ASP A 57 -9.64 7.38 -5.22
N VAL A 58 -10.79 6.80 -4.99
CA VAL A 58 -12.03 7.52 -4.71
C VAL A 58 -12.26 7.44 -3.20
N MET A 59 -12.43 8.60 -2.57
CA MET A 59 -12.69 8.70 -1.14
C MET A 59 -14.09 9.24 -0.88
N TYR A 60 -14.80 8.58 0.03
CA TYR A 60 -16.10 9.00 0.55
C TYR A 60 -15.98 9.32 2.03
N GLN A 61 -16.35 10.52 2.42
CA GLN A 61 -16.28 10.98 3.82
C GLN A 61 -17.54 10.57 4.58
N LEU A 62 -17.44 9.55 5.43
CA LEU A 62 -18.55 9.04 6.25
C LEU A 62 -18.92 9.98 7.40
N SER A 63 -17.91 10.57 8.00
CA SER A 63 -18.02 11.52 9.11
C SER A 63 -16.78 12.42 9.12
N PRO A 64 -16.75 13.51 9.89
CA PRO A 64 -15.56 14.36 9.98
C PRO A 64 -14.27 13.61 10.34
N LEU A 65 -14.39 12.48 11.03
CA LEU A 65 -13.24 11.68 11.51
C LEU A 65 -12.97 10.41 10.69
N VAL A 66 -13.91 9.99 9.84
CA VAL A 66 -13.81 8.69 9.15
C VAL A 66 -14.14 8.83 7.68
N GLY A 67 -13.21 8.47 6.83
CA GLY A 67 -13.39 8.31 5.39
C GLY A 67 -13.19 6.85 4.97
N LEU A 68 -13.88 6.45 3.90
CA LEU A 68 -13.63 5.20 3.20
C LEU A 68 -13.04 5.50 1.84
N SER A 69 -11.98 4.79 1.46
CA SER A 69 -11.42 4.92 0.12
C SER A 69 -11.29 3.58 -0.58
N GLY A 70 -11.56 3.59 -1.87
CA GLY A 70 -11.30 2.49 -2.78
C GLY A 70 -10.46 2.99 -3.95
N GLY A 71 -9.47 2.21 -4.38
CA GLY A 71 -8.57 2.64 -5.43
C GLY A 71 -8.23 1.56 -6.44
N LEU A 72 -7.55 1.98 -7.51
CA LEU A 72 -6.96 1.11 -8.51
C LEU A 72 -5.56 1.61 -8.82
N TYR A 73 -4.56 0.72 -8.70
CA TYR A 73 -3.15 1.04 -8.88
C TYR A 73 -2.45 0.01 -9.74
N TYR A 74 -1.63 0.49 -10.66
CA TYR A 74 -0.58 -0.31 -11.26
C TYR A 74 0.66 -0.19 -10.38
N SER A 75 1.23 -1.31 -9.96
CA SER A 75 2.25 -1.40 -8.93
C SER A 75 3.35 -2.35 -9.37
N VAL A 76 4.57 -1.85 -9.47
CA VAL A 76 5.76 -2.66 -9.72
C VAL A 76 6.38 -3.03 -8.40
N GLN A 77 6.55 -4.34 -8.16
CA GLN A 77 7.04 -4.92 -6.90
C GLN A 77 8.09 -5.99 -7.18
N GLY A 78 8.44 -6.78 -6.18
CA GLY A 78 9.36 -7.91 -6.25
C GLY A 78 10.55 -7.76 -5.31
N CYS A 79 11.67 -8.39 -5.66
CA CYS A 79 12.91 -8.34 -4.88
C CYS A 79 14.15 -8.41 -5.79
N GLU A 80 15.28 -7.97 -5.26
CA GLU A 80 16.59 -8.23 -5.85
C GLU A 80 17.21 -9.41 -5.13
N GLY A 81 17.71 -10.40 -5.89
CA GLY A 81 18.40 -11.59 -5.36
C GLY A 81 19.91 -11.46 -5.48
N SER A 82 20.63 -12.45 -4.96
CA SER A 82 22.08 -12.52 -5.08
C SER A 82 22.51 -12.66 -6.55
N GLY A 83 23.57 -11.93 -6.96
CA GLY A 83 24.22 -12.09 -8.28
C GLY A 83 23.36 -11.61 -9.46
N ASP A 84 23.07 -10.28 -9.52
CA ASP A 84 22.34 -9.62 -10.64
C ASP A 84 20.97 -10.22 -11.01
N SER A 85 20.38 -11.04 -10.13
CA SER A 85 19.03 -11.58 -10.29
C SER A 85 18.00 -10.56 -9.77
N LYS A 86 17.02 -10.18 -10.62
CA LYS A 86 15.94 -9.27 -10.26
C LYS A 86 14.59 -9.89 -10.58
N LEU A 87 13.78 -10.14 -9.56
CA LEU A 87 12.38 -10.53 -9.73
C LEU A 87 11.53 -9.26 -9.83
N SER A 88 10.83 -9.08 -10.94
CA SER A 88 9.84 -8.04 -11.13
C SER A 88 8.45 -8.65 -11.16
N ILE A 89 7.56 -8.14 -10.33
CA ILE A 89 6.16 -8.53 -10.25
C ILE A 89 5.34 -7.27 -10.48
N ASP A 90 4.54 -7.27 -11.55
CA ASP A 90 3.65 -6.16 -11.86
C ASP A 90 2.23 -6.56 -11.47
N GLU A 91 1.56 -5.71 -10.71
CA GLU A 91 0.26 -5.97 -10.13
C GLU A 91 -0.73 -4.84 -10.38
N LEU A 92 -2.00 -5.24 -10.53
CA LEU A 92 -3.14 -4.35 -10.37
C LEU A 92 -3.68 -4.51 -8.94
N ASN A 93 -3.50 -3.48 -8.13
CA ASN A 93 -3.90 -3.46 -6.73
C ASN A 93 -5.20 -2.66 -6.55
N ILE A 94 -6.11 -3.21 -5.75
CA ILE A 94 -7.42 -2.60 -5.44
C ILE A 94 -7.50 -2.39 -3.93
N PRO A 95 -6.85 -1.34 -3.36
CA PRO A 95 -6.96 -1.04 -1.94
C PRO A 95 -8.38 -0.60 -1.57
N LEU A 96 -8.88 -1.14 -0.47
CA LEU A 96 -10.11 -0.73 0.21
C LEU A 96 -9.73 -0.34 1.64
N LEU A 97 -9.75 0.95 1.96
CA LEU A 97 -9.19 1.49 3.19
C LEU A 97 -10.22 2.27 4.00
N ALA A 98 -10.16 2.11 5.30
CA ALA A 98 -10.72 3.05 6.27
C ALA A 98 -9.64 4.06 6.65
N ASN A 99 -9.99 5.33 6.60
CA ASN A 99 -9.13 6.46 6.92
C ASN A 99 -9.67 7.12 8.19
N PHE A 100 -8.87 7.14 9.25
CA PHE A 100 -9.23 7.71 10.55
C PHE A 100 -8.45 9.01 10.75
N TYR A 101 -9.11 10.15 10.63
CA TYR A 101 -8.51 11.46 10.84
C TYR A 101 -8.30 11.66 12.35
N VAL A 102 -7.04 11.64 12.77
CA VAL A 102 -6.62 11.84 14.17
C VAL A 102 -6.15 13.26 14.44
N ALA A 103 -5.97 14.05 13.38
CA ALA A 103 -5.78 15.50 13.38
C ALA A 103 -6.34 16.04 12.06
N ASP A 104 -6.51 17.37 11.94
CA ASP A 104 -7.20 18.02 10.81
C ASP A 104 -6.74 17.54 9.43
N ASN A 105 -5.44 17.33 9.26
CA ASN A 105 -4.84 16.96 7.98
C ASN A 105 -4.12 15.59 8.03
N PHE A 106 -4.22 14.85 9.14
CA PHE A 106 -3.50 13.61 9.33
C PHE A 106 -4.45 12.45 9.58
N ALA A 107 -4.41 11.45 8.71
CA ALA A 107 -5.21 10.24 8.83
C ALA A 107 -4.35 8.99 8.98
N LEU A 108 -4.78 8.08 9.86
CA LEU A 108 -4.32 6.71 9.91
C LEU A 108 -5.17 5.85 9.00
N LYS A 109 -4.55 4.88 8.33
CA LYS A 109 -5.20 4.04 7.32
C LYS A 109 -5.00 2.57 7.63
N ILE A 110 -6.06 1.80 7.45
CA ILE A 110 -6.02 0.34 7.50
C ILE A 110 -7.07 -0.23 6.56
N GLY A 111 -6.82 -1.42 6.01
CA GLY A 111 -7.80 -2.06 5.14
C GLY A 111 -7.37 -3.37 4.56
N LEU A 112 -7.95 -3.69 3.41
CA LEU A 112 -7.64 -4.87 2.61
C LEU A 112 -7.26 -4.42 1.20
N GLN A 113 -6.29 -5.11 0.60
CA GLN A 113 -5.84 -4.85 -0.76
C GLN A 113 -5.70 -6.16 -1.51
N PRO A 114 -6.72 -6.60 -2.25
CA PRO A 114 -6.53 -7.60 -3.27
C PRO A 114 -5.65 -7.04 -4.39
N GLY A 115 -4.72 -7.86 -4.87
CA GLY A 115 -3.84 -7.59 -6.00
C GLY A 115 -3.97 -8.70 -7.04
N ILE A 116 -3.91 -8.34 -8.31
CA ILE A 116 -3.89 -9.26 -9.44
C ILE A 116 -2.51 -9.17 -10.09
N ILE A 117 -1.74 -10.25 -10.07
CA ILE A 117 -0.44 -10.32 -10.73
C ILE A 117 -0.66 -10.38 -12.25
N VAL A 118 -0.29 -9.30 -12.94
CA VAL A 118 -0.44 -9.18 -14.41
C VAL A 118 0.80 -9.64 -15.14
N SER A 119 1.99 -9.48 -14.55
CA SER A 119 3.27 -9.92 -15.10
C SER A 119 4.22 -10.33 -13.99
N ALA A 120 5.05 -11.34 -14.22
CA ALA A 120 6.14 -11.69 -13.32
C ALA A 120 7.36 -12.16 -14.14
N THR A 121 8.45 -11.42 -14.03
CA THR A 121 9.64 -11.64 -14.82
C THR A 121 10.87 -11.73 -13.92
N ASN A 122 11.63 -12.80 -14.08
CA ASN A 122 12.94 -12.94 -13.46
C ASN A 122 14.02 -12.56 -14.49
N LYS A 123 14.79 -11.53 -14.17
CA LYS A 123 15.93 -11.08 -14.98
C LYS A 123 17.20 -11.60 -14.36
N PHE A 124 17.99 -12.27 -15.14
CA PHE A 124 19.31 -12.76 -14.77
C PHE A 124 20.30 -12.36 -15.87
N ASP A 125 21.21 -11.46 -15.56
CA ASP A 125 22.15 -10.84 -16.52
C ASP A 125 21.38 -10.25 -17.72
N LYS A 126 21.60 -10.75 -18.93
CA LYS A 126 20.92 -10.29 -20.17
C LYS A 126 19.65 -11.11 -20.51
N ASN A 127 19.35 -12.15 -19.75
CA ASN A 127 18.21 -13.03 -20.01
C ASN A 127 17.01 -12.62 -19.13
N SER A 128 15.82 -12.67 -19.73
CA SER A 128 14.55 -12.42 -19.06
C SER A 128 13.65 -13.65 -19.20
N ILE A 129 13.22 -14.22 -18.11
CA ILE A 129 12.37 -15.42 -18.08
C ILE A 129 11.04 -15.04 -17.45
N ASP A 130 9.94 -15.35 -18.15
CA ASP A 130 8.59 -15.24 -17.60
C ASP A 130 8.37 -16.33 -16.57
N VAL A 131 8.04 -15.94 -15.33
CA VAL A 131 7.78 -16.85 -14.21
C VAL A 131 6.34 -16.72 -13.68
N LYS A 132 5.47 -16.01 -14.41
CA LYS A 132 4.07 -15.78 -14.01
C LYS A 132 3.31 -17.08 -13.77
N SER A 133 3.57 -18.14 -14.56
CA SER A 133 2.91 -19.45 -14.39
C SER A 133 3.13 -20.07 -13.02
N ASN A 134 4.25 -19.75 -12.36
CA ASN A 134 4.63 -20.24 -11.04
C ASN A 134 4.09 -19.35 -9.89
N MET A 135 3.51 -18.18 -10.22
CA MET A 135 2.97 -17.24 -9.26
C MET A 135 1.46 -17.45 -9.05
N GLN A 136 0.98 -17.04 -7.89
CA GLN A 136 -0.47 -16.92 -7.66
C GLN A 136 -1.03 -15.81 -8.54
N THR A 137 -2.25 -15.99 -9.02
CA THR A 137 -2.90 -14.95 -9.83
C THR A 137 -3.41 -13.81 -8.97
N ILE A 138 -3.84 -14.13 -7.75
CA ILE A 138 -4.41 -13.17 -6.80
C ILE A 138 -3.58 -13.18 -5.54
N GLU A 139 -3.25 -12.01 -5.06
CA GLU A 139 -2.60 -11.75 -3.79
C GLU A 139 -3.54 -10.95 -2.89
N LEU A 140 -3.42 -11.15 -1.57
CA LEU A 140 -4.14 -10.37 -0.58
C LEU A 140 -3.16 -9.78 0.42
N CYS A 141 -3.24 -8.44 0.60
CA CYS A 141 -2.45 -7.69 1.55
C CYS A 141 -3.34 -6.96 2.57
N VAL A 142 -2.76 -6.67 3.72
CA VAL A 142 -3.31 -5.74 4.72
C VAL A 142 -2.47 -4.47 4.70
N PRO A 143 -2.94 -3.38 4.08
CA PRO A 143 -2.32 -2.08 4.16
C PRO A 143 -2.51 -1.47 5.55
N ILE A 144 -1.43 -0.93 6.12
CA ILE A 144 -1.45 -0.10 7.33
C ILE A 144 -0.59 1.12 7.04
N GLY A 145 -1.08 2.31 7.31
CA GLY A 145 -0.32 3.49 6.97
C GLY A 145 -0.90 4.78 7.53
N ALA A 146 -0.39 5.87 6.99
CA ALA A 146 -0.84 7.22 7.31
C ALA A 146 -0.80 8.11 6.09
N SER A 147 -1.61 9.16 6.10
CA SER A 147 -1.54 10.23 5.11
C SER A 147 -1.59 11.58 5.78
N TYR A 148 -0.96 12.54 5.11
CA TYR A 148 -0.99 13.94 5.46
C TYR A 148 -1.50 14.74 4.27
N GLU A 149 -2.51 15.59 4.50
CA GLU A 149 -3.09 16.48 3.50
C GLU A 149 -2.50 17.88 3.70
N TYR A 150 -1.96 18.46 2.64
CA TYR A 150 -1.50 19.85 2.62
C TYR A 150 -2.17 20.54 1.43
N GLU A 151 -3.11 21.42 1.72
CA GLU A 151 -4.03 21.96 0.73
C GLU A 151 -4.70 20.80 -0.03
N ASP A 152 -4.55 20.74 -1.36
CA ASP A 152 -5.08 19.66 -2.18
C ASP A 152 -4.08 18.49 -2.36
N PHE A 153 -2.86 18.60 -1.84
CA PHE A 153 -1.88 17.55 -1.94
C PHE A 153 -2.03 16.51 -0.83
N VAL A 154 -1.97 15.24 -1.20
CA VAL A 154 -2.06 14.11 -0.27
C VAL A 154 -0.75 13.34 -0.32
N PHE A 155 0.00 13.35 0.77
CA PHE A 155 1.18 12.52 1.00
C PHE A 155 0.75 11.28 1.75
N ASP A 156 1.07 10.10 1.22
CA ASP A 156 0.59 8.83 1.75
C ASP A 156 1.78 7.86 1.90
N ALA A 157 1.90 7.26 3.06
CA ALA A 157 2.88 6.22 3.35
C ALA A 157 2.18 5.00 3.93
N ARG A 158 2.33 3.85 3.27
CA ARG A 158 1.69 2.58 3.64
C ARG A 158 2.69 1.45 3.70
N TYR A 159 2.48 0.55 4.64
CA TYR A 159 3.09 -0.78 4.66
C TYR A 159 2.03 -1.80 4.24
N ASN A 160 2.23 -2.42 3.11
CA ASN A 160 1.36 -3.47 2.57
C ASN A 160 1.90 -4.83 3.02
N LEU A 161 1.27 -5.41 4.03
CA LEU A 161 1.63 -6.70 4.58
C LEU A 161 0.92 -7.82 3.81
N GLY A 162 1.65 -8.60 3.03
CA GLY A 162 1.12 -9.77 2.33
C GLY A 162 0.68 -10.84 3.31
N ILE A 163 -0.59 -11.24 3.24
CA ILE A 163 -1.16 -12.34 4.03
C ILE A 163 -1.30 -13.62 3.21
N SER A 164 -1.42 -13.52 1.89
CA SER A 164 -1.40 -14.66 0.96
C SER A 164 0.04 -15.00 0.53
N LYS A 165 0.22 -16.22 0.03
CA LYS A 165 1.48 -16.64 -0.58
C LYS A 165 1.55 -16.13 -2.02
N VAL A 166 2.73 -15.67 -2.45
CA VAL A 166 2.97 -15.20 -3.82
C VAL A 166 3.26 -16.37 -4.77
N ASN A 167 3.92 -17.42 -4.28
CA ASN A 167 4.37 -18.57 -5.09
C ASN A 167 3.47 -19.81 -4.87
N LYS A 168 3.17 -20.55 -5.95
CA LYS A 168 2.37 -21.78 -5.92
C LYS A 168 3.17 -22.99 -5.38
N ASN A 169 4.46 -23.06 -5.68
CA ASN A 169 5.25 -24.28 -5.60
C ASN A 169 6.30 -24.31 -4.49
N SER A 170 6.60 -23.20 -3.84
CA SER A 170 7.70 -23.13 -2.86
C SER A 170 7.41 -22.20 -1.71
N GLY A 171 7.61 -22.71 -0.49
CA GLY A 171 7.78 -21.90 0.71
C GLY A 171 6.62 -21.02 1.11
N SER A 172 6.86 -20.22 2.12
CA SER A 172 5.90 -19.24 2.68
C SER A 172 6.30 -17.80 2.29
N GLN A 173 6.51 -17.55 0.99
CA GLN A 173 6.88 -16.23 0.50
C GLN A 173 5.66 -15.31 0.46
N ARG A 174 5.77 -14.13 1.07
CA ARG A 174 4.73 -13.11 1.11
C ARG A 174 5.32 -11.77 0.73
N ASN A 175 4.54 -10.94 0.07
CA ASN A 175 4.93 -9.57 -0.25
C ASN A 175 5.05 -8.72 1.03
N SER A 176 6.06 -7.87 1.04
CA SER A 176 6.31 -6.89 2.10
C SER A 176 6.73 -5.60 1.41
N VAL A 177 5.81 -4.64 1.33
CA VAL A 177 6.00 -3.44 0.51
C VAL A 177 5.74 -2.19 1.32
N ILE A 178 6.74 -1.31 1.41
CA ILE A 178 6.54 0.07 1.84
C ILE A 178 6.23 0.88 0.59
N GLN A 179 5.07 1.51 0.56
CA GLN A 179 4.60 2.34 -0.54
C GLN A 179 4.53 3.79 -0.08
N ILE A 180 5.15 4.68 -0.86
CA ILE A 180 5.14 6.13 -0.61
C ILE A 180 4.59 6.79 -1.86
N THR A 181 3.51 7.55 -1.73
CA THR A 181 2.86 8.23 -2.86
C THR A 181 2.54 9.69 -2.54
N VAL A 182 2.50 10.49 -3.58
CA VAL A 182 1.92 11.84 -3.57
C VAL A 182 0.76 11.88 -4.55
N GLY A 183 -0.32 12.52 -4.16
CA GLY A 183 -1.52 12.69 -4.97
C GLY A 183 -2.07 14.10 -4.89
N TYR A 184 -3.05 14.36 -5.73
CA TYR A 184 -3.81 15.60 -5.72
C TYR A 184 -5.30 15.27 -5.54
N LYS A 185 -5.96 15.94 -4.60
CA LYS A 185 -7.35 15.71 -4.22
C LYS A 185 -8.25 16.63 -5.02
N PHE A 186 -9.19 16.05 -5.75
CA PHE A 186 -10.27 16.75 -6.44
C PHE A 186 -11.57 16.44 -5.70
N ASP A 187 -12.18 17.44 -5.09
CA ASP A 187 -13.51 17.32 -4.52
C ASP A 187 -14.56 17.37 -5.63
N LEU A 188 -15.54 16.45 -5.60
CA LEU A 188 -16.54 16.23 -6.66
C LEU A 188 -17.92 16.72 -6.23
#